data_53d21a864b3f7de53d6cfbeb8425a82d
#
_entry.id   53d21a864b3f7de53d6cfbeb8425a82d
#
_cell.length_a   1.000
_cell.length_b   1.000
_cell.length_c   1.000
_cell.angle_alpha   90.00
_cell.angle_beta   90.00
_cell.angle_gamma   90.00
#
_symmetry.space_group_name_H-M   'P 1'
#
loop_
_entity.id
_entity.type
_entity.pdbx_description
1 polymer ?
#
loop_
_entity_poly.entity_id
_entity_poly.type
_entity_poly.pdbx_seq_one_letter_code
_entity_poly.pdbx_strand_id
1 'polypeptide(L)'
;MGKRAKNRAERSSGASRAGAAQADLLGGTGGAPVAPPHFPEGFRYRRELIGPADERALLARVRELPFRDFEFHGYTGKRRVVSFGWHYDFSGRQLLKAEGIPAYLLALRDAAAAFAGLEPEAFQHALVTEYGAGAGIGWHRDKAVFGAVVGVSLLAPCVLRLRRAAGANKWERARVAAEPRSAYLLTGPARAEWEHSIPPVDALRYSITFRNLRED
;
A
#
# COMPACT_ATOMS: atom_id res chain seq x y z
N MET A 1 88.07 24.62 -16.79
CA MET A 1 87.63 26.00 -17.09
C MET A 1 86.19 26.07 -16.76
N GLY A 2 85.75 26.55 -15.70
CA GLY A 2 85.72 27.92 -15.21
C GLY A 2 84.21 28.21 -15.06
N LYS A 3 83.80 28.49 -14.07
CA LYS A 3 83.63 29.42 -12.95
C LYS A 3 82.12 29.55 -12.68
N ARG A 4 81.72 29.25 -11.45
CA ARG A 4 81.34 30.29 -10.45
C ARG A 4 79.95 30.93 -10.77
N ALA A 5 79.10 31.16 -9.92
CA ALA A 5 78.93 31.16 -8.46
C ALA A 5 77.65 31.92 -8.12
N LYS A 6 77.13 31.62 -6.98
CA LYS A 6 76.47 32.49 -5.98
C LYS A 6 75.03 32.91 -6.22
N ASN A 7 74.26 32.47 -5.32
CA ASN A 7 73.79 33.03 -4.01
C ASN A 7 72.47 33.79 -4.16
N ARG A 8 71.55 33.58 -3.43
CA ARG A 8 71.15 33.85 -2.04
C ARG A 8 69.64 33.97 -1.99
N ALA A 9 69.03 33.13 -1.19
CA ALA A 9 68.25 33.46 -0.04
C ALA A 9 67.17 34.55 -0.20
N GLU A 10 65.95 34.30 0.11
CA GLU A 10 65.31 34.37 1.39
C GLU A 10 63.76 34.09 1.27
N ARG A 11 63.29 33.22 2.15
CA ARG A 11 62.10 33.37 3.01
C ARG A 11 60.84 33.97 2.37
N SER A 12 59.71 33.33 2.43
CA SER A 12 58.92 33.09 3.61
C SER A 12 57.55 32.48 3.26
N SER A 13 57.16 31.66 4.14
CA SER A 13 55.79 31.48 4.63
C SER A 13 54.63 31.14 3.71
N GLY A 14 54.09 30.02 3.92
CA GLY A 14 52.71 30.03 4.31
C GLY A 14 51.76 29.17 3.51
N ALA A 15 51.19 28.26 4.18
CA ALA A 15 49.86 27.71 4.03
C ALA A 15 49.66 26.54 3.06
N SER A 16 49.70 25.42 3.69
CA SER A 16 48.82 24.26 3.53
C SER A 16 47.60 24.48 2.64
N ARG A 17 47.47 23.65 1.63
CA ARG A 17 46.17 23.17 1.13
C ARG A 17 46.35 21.74 0.63
N ALA A 18 46.14 20.81 1.54
CA ALA A 18 45.77 19.46 1.22
C ALA A 18 44.28 19.49 0.81
N GLY A 19 43.98 18.89 -0.30
CA GLY A 19 42.63 18.80 -0.81
C GLY A 19 42.65 18.02 -2.11
N ALA A 20 42.99 16.74 -1.99
CA ALA A 20 42.87 15.81 -3.12
C ALA A 20 41.39 15.63 -3.45
N ALA A 21 40.97 16.16 -4.56
CA ALA A 21 39.72 15.77 -5.19
C ALA A 21 39.93 14.41 -5.85
N GLN A 22 39.43 13.39 -5.21
CA GLN A 22 39.29 12.06 -5.79
C GLN A 22 38.06 12.13 -6.69
N ALA A 23 38.28 12.23 -7.99
CA ALA A 23 37.21 12.22 -8.98
C ALA A 23 36.51 10.85 -8.99
N ASP A 24 35.24 10.90 -8.77
CA ASP A 24 34.27 9.80 -8.88
C ASP A 24 34.26 9.29 -10.32
N LEU A 25 34.82 8.12 -10.52
CA LEU A 25 34.74 7.35 -11.78
C LEU A 25 33.62 6.29 -11.68
N LEU A 26 32.41 6.70 -11.32
CA LEU A 26 31.24 5.89 -11.54
C LEU A 26 30.25 6.69 -12.37
N GLY A 27 30.29 6.46 -13.67
CA GLY A 27 29.32 6.95 -14.63
C GLY A 27 27.92 6.51 -14.23
N GLY A 28 27.24 7.35 -13.47
CA GLY A 28 25.82 7.22 -13.23
C GLY A 28 25.10 7.46 -14.54
N THR A 29 24.51 6.42 -15.10
CA THR A 29 23.51 6.53 -16.16
C THR A 29 22.39 7.44 -15.64
N GLY A 30 22.35 8.66 -16.16
CA GLY A 30 21.33 9.66 -15.85
C GLY A 30 19.96 9.16 -16.26
N GLY A 31 19.33 8.42 -15.39
CA GLY A 31 17.89 8.20 -15.46
C GLY A 31 17.21 9.53 -15.20
N ALA A 32 16.36 9.98 -16.13
CA ALA A 32 15.54 11.16 -15.93
C ALA A 32 14.86 11.09 -14.55
N PRO A 33 14.73 12.19 -13.81
CA PRO A 33 14.08 12.21 -12.51
C PRO A 33 12.67 11.63 -12.68
N VAL A 34 12.44 10.48 -12.04
CA VAL A 34 11.11 9.87 -12.03
C VAL A 34 10.22 10.81 -11.23
N ALA A 35 9.28 11.45 -11.90
CA ALA A 35 8.28 12.27 -11.24
C ALA A 35 7.64 11.48 -10.10
N PRO A 36 7.37 12.10 -8.94
CA PRO A 36 6.72 11.42 -7.85
C PRO A 36 5.39 10.82 -8.34
N PRO A 37 5.01 9.62 -7.88
CA PRO A 37 3.83 8.95 -8.37
C PRO A 37 2.60 9.84 -8.15
N HIS A 38 1.95 10.22 -9.24
CA HIS A 38 0.69 10.97 -9.18
C HIS A 38 -0.42 9.99 -8.81
N PHE A 39 -0.83 10.02 -7.55
CA PHE A 39 -1.93 9.20 -7.08
C PHE A 39 -3.28 9.79 -7.51
N PRO A 40 -4.30 8.93 -7.71
CA PRO A 40 -5.65 9.38 -8.00
C PRO A 40 -6.18 10.31 -6.91
N GLU A 41 -6.99 11.29 -7.31
CA GLU A 41 -7.81 12.06 -6.35
C GLU A 41 -8.67 11.10 -5.52
N GLY A 42 -8.71 11.33 -4.20
CA GLY A 42 -9.39 10.46 -3.26
C GLY A 42 -8.57 9.22 -2.82
N PHE A 43 -7.34 9.05 -3.33
CA PHE A 43 -6.39 8.06 -2.82
C PHE A 43 -5.53 8.67 -1.72
N ARG A 44 -5.43 7.98 -0.59
CA ARG A 44 -4.45 8.31 0.48
C ARG A 44 -3.70 7.05 0.91
N TYR A 45 -2.48 7.22 1.36
CA TYR A 45 -1.65 6.14 1.91
C TYR A 45 -0.97 6.59 3.19
N ARG A 46 -0.97 5.71 4.21
CA ARG A 46 -0.30 5.90 5.49
C ARG A 46 0.57 4.69 5.79
N ARG A 47 1.87 4.90 5.95
CA ARG A 47 2.85 3.81 6.13
C ARG A 47 2.63 3.01 7.41
N GLU A 48 2.31 3.67 8.50
CA GLU A 48 2.06 3.04 9.80
C GLU A 48 0.73 3.57 10.36
N LEU A 49 -0.32 2.79 10.18
CA LEU A 49 -1.62 3.05 10.78
C LEU A 49 -1.65 2.54 12.23
N ILE A 50 -0.98 1.41 12.46
CA ILE A 50 -0.88 0.73 13.76
C ILE A 50 0.56 0.39 14.10
N GLY A 51 0.82 0.15 15.38
CA GLY A 51 2.14 -0.26 15.87
C GLY A 51 2.44 -1.75 15.69
N PRO A 52 3.71 -2.17 15.89
CA PRO A 52 4.10 -3.58 15.80
C PRO A 52 3.43 -4.48 16.85
N ALA A 53 3.09 -3.94 18.02
CA ALA A 53 2.39 -4.69 19.07
C ALA A 53 0.96 -5.01 18.66
N ASP A 54 0.25 -4.02 18.11
CA ASP A 54 -1.11 -4.18 17.62
C ASP A 54 -1.18 -5.19 16.47
N GLU A 55 -0.22 -5.11 15.54
CA GLU A 55 -0.12 -6.09 14.44
C GLU A 55 0.03 -7.52 14.97
N ARG A 56 0.93 -7.74 15.95
CA ARG A 56 1.11 -9.08 16.55
C ARG A 56 -0.19 -9.60 17.20
N ALA A 57 -0.87 -8.74 17.96
CA ALA A 57 -2.13 -9.08 18.60
C ALA A 57 -3.23 -9.42 17.56
N LEU A 58 -3.33 -8.64 16.50
CA LEU A 58 -4.26 -8.89 15.39
C LEU A 58 -3.95 -10.20 14.67
N LEU A 59 -2.68 -10.45 14.34
CA LEU A 59 -2.26 -11.66 13.65
C LEU A 59 -2.54 -12.93 14.46
N ALA A 60 -2.42 -12.90 15.79
CA ALA A 60 -2.77 -14.02 16.65
C ALA A 60 -4.25 -14.42 16.49
N ARG A 61 -5.16 -13.43 16.36
CA ARG A 61 -6.59 -13.66 16.18
C ARG A 61 -6.98 -13.99 14.74
N VAL A 62 -6.36 -13.29 13.78
CA VAL A 62 -6.65 -13.45 12.36
C VAL A 62 -6.33 -14.86 11.87
N ARG A 63 -5.24 -15.47 12.34
CA ARG A 63 -4.82 -16.82 11.96
C ARG A 63 -5.80 -17.94 12.38
N GLU A 64 -6.63 -17.66 13.38
CA GLU A 64 -7.64 -18.61 13.90
C GLU A 64 -8.98 -18.51 13.16
N LEU A 65 -9.12 -17.56 12.23
CA LEU A 65 -10.39 -17.36 11.54
C LEU A 65 -10.73 -18.51 10.59
N PRO A 66 -12.02 -18.85 10.46
CA PRO A 66 -12.50 -19.90 9.57
C PRO A 66 -12.51 -19.42 8.12
N PHE A 67 -11.34 -19.22 7.55
CA PHE A 67 -11.18 -18.79 6.17
C PHE A 67 -11.81 -19.75 5.18
N ARG A 68 -12.54 -19.20 4.20
CA ARG A 68 -13.12 -19.93 3.06
C ARG A 68 -12.50 -19.41 1.77
N ASP A 69 -12.42 -20.28 0.78
CA ASP A 69 -11.97 -19.89 -0.55
C ASP A 69 -12.87 -18.79 -1.12
N PHE A 70 -12.25 -17.84 -1.80
CA PHE A 70 -13.00 -16.78 -2.45
C PHE A 70 -13.60 -17.30 -3.78
N GLU A 71 -14.91 -17.38 -3.84
CA GLU A 71 -15.64 -17.78 -5.05
C GLU A 71 -16.18 -16.55 -5.78
N PHE A 72 -16.01 -16.53 -7.09
CA PHE A 72 -16.52 -15.48 -7.96
C PHE A 72 -16.98 -16.07 -9.29
N HIS A 73 -18.29 -16.07 -9.53
CA HIS A 73 -18.90 -16.60 -10.74
C HIS A 73 -18.42 -18.03 -11.13
N GLY A 74 -18.35 -18.93 -10.16
CA GLY A 74 -17.90 -20.32 -10.38
C GLY A 74 -16.37 -20.49 -10.49
N TYR A 75 -15.60 -19.42 -10.32
CA TYR A 75 -14.15 -19.46 -10.26
C TYR A 75 -13.65 -19.34 -8.81
N THR A 76 -12.84 -20.29 -8.37
CA THR A 76 -12.21 -20.26 -7.04
C THR A 76 -10.90 -19.50 -7.10
N GLY A 77 -10.82 -18.39 -6.40
CA GLY A 77 -9.60 -17.60 -6.26
C GLY A 77 -8.62 -18.25 -5.28
N LYS A 78 -7.31 -18.01 -5.47
CA LYS A 78 -6.26 -18.53 -4.58
C LYS A 78 -6.21 -17.85 -3.19
N ARG A 79 -7.01 -16.80 -2.96
CA ARG A 79 -7.12 -16.13 -1.66
C ARG A 79 -8.29 -16.67 -0.87
N ARG A 80 -8.18 -16.63 0.47
CA ARG A 80 -9.24 -17.03 1.37
C ARG A 80 -9.78 -15.81 2.14
N VAL A 81 -11.06 -15.82 2.50
CA VAL A 81 -11.73 -14.67 3.09
C VAL A 81 -12.63 -15.03 4.25
N VAL A 82 -12.83 -14.04 5.14
CA VAL A 82 -13.89 -14.00 6.16
C VAL A 82 -14.50 -12.61 6.17
N SER A 83 -15.83 -12.50 6.15
CA SER A 83 -16.57 -11.23 6.20
C SER A 83 -17.28 -11.06 7.53
N PHE A 84 -17.33 -9.82 8.02
CA PHE A 84 -18.05 -9.40 9.23
C PHE A 84 -18.93 -8.19 8.93
N GLY A 85 -20.00 -8.05 9.69
CA GLY A 85 -21.01 -7.00 9.53
C GLY A 85 -21.94 -7.31 8.38
N TRP A 86 -21.41 -7.36 7.17
CA TRP A 86 -22.15 -7.66 5.96
C TRP A 86 -21.36 -8.63 5.07
N HIS A 87 -22.07 -9.38 4.26
CA HIS A 87 -21.52 -10.28 3.26
C HIS A 87 -22.20 -10.02 1.92
N TYR A 88 -21.41 -9.85 0.86
CA TYR A 88 -21.98 -9.72 -0.47
C TYR A 88 -22.09 -11.10 -1.13
N ASP A 89 -23.34 -11.55 -1.35
CA ASP A 89 -23.63 -12.75 -2.13
C ASP A 89 -23.51 -12.44 -3.63
N PHE A 90 -22.49 -12.99 -4.27
CA PHE A 90 -22.26 -12.81 -5.70
C PHE A 90 -23.27 -13.55 -6.58
N SER A 91 -23.86 -14.65 -6.08
CA SER A 91 -24.86 -15.44 -6.80
C SER A 91 -26.21 -14.74 -6.80
N GLY A 92 -26.69 -14.29 -5.64
CA GLY A 92 -27.92 -13.54 -5.47
C GLY A 92 -27.80 -12.04 -5.76
N ARG A 93 -26.58 -11.52 -5.97
CA ARG A 93 -26.28 -10.09 -6.16
C ARG A 93 -26.86 -9.19 -5.05
N GLN A 94 -26.86 -9.67 -3.82
CA GLN A 94 -27.44 -8.99 -2.68
C GLN A 94 -26.47 -8.89 -1.52
N LEU A 95 -26.72 -7.89 -0.66
CA LEU A 95 -25.99 -7.70 0.58
C LEU A 95 -26.74 -8.42 1.71
N LEU A 96 -26.09 -9.36 2.37
CA LEU A 96 -26.63 -10.12 3.48
C LEU A 96 -25.96 -9.71 4.79
N LYS A 97 -26.74 -9.66 5.87
CA LYS A 97 -26.19 -9.41 7.20
C LYS A 97 -25.35 -10.61 7.63
N ALA A 98 -24.12 -10.35 8.08
CA ALA A 98 -23.22 -11.34 8.64
C ALA A 98 -23.07 -11.13 10.16
N GLU A 99 -22.20 -11.90 10.81
CA GLU A 99 -21.81 -11.65 12.20
C GLU A 99 -21.23 -10.24 12.34
N GLY A 100 -21.47 -9.61 13.48
CA GLY A 100 -20.94 -8.27 13.77
C GLY A 100 -19.41 -8.23 13.71
N ILE A 101 -18.85 -7.06 13.48
CA ILE A 101 -17.40 -6.86 13.53
C ILE A 101 -16.90 -7.23 14.94
N PRO A 102 -15.99 -8.21 15.08
CA PRO A 102 -15.58 -8.72 16.39
C PRO A 102 -14.79 -7.67 17.18
N ALA A 103 -14.89 -7.76 18.50
CA ALA A 103 -14.30 -6.77 19.42
C ALA A 103 -12.80 -6.51 19.18
N TYR A 104 -12.02 -7.54 18.81
CA TYR A 104 -10.59 -7.39 18.55
C TYR A 104 -10.27 -6.57 17.28
N LEU A 105 -11.24 -6.32 16.40
CA LEU A 105 -11.10 -5.47 15.22
C LEU A 105 -11.58 -4.02 15.45
N LEU A 106 -12.25 -3.72 16.58
CA LEU A 106 -12.83 -2.40 16.80
C LEU A 106 -11.77 -1.29 16.90
N ALA A 107 -10.68 -1.51 17.61
CA ALA A 107 -9.58 -0.54 17.69
C ALA A 107 -8.95 -0.28 16.30
N LEU A 108 -8.83 -1.32 15.45
CA LEU A 108 -8.35 -1.15 14.07
C LEU A 108 -9.38 -0.42 13.20
N ARG A 109 -10.68 -0.70 13.38
CA ARG A 109 -11.77 0.01 12.70
C ARG A 109 -11.73 1.50 13.05
N ASP A 110 -11.56 1.84 14.32
CA ASP A 110 -11.52 3.22 14.80
C ASP A 110 -10.31 3.97 14.21
N ALA A 111 -9.13 3.32 14.17
CA ALA A 111 -7.95 3.89 13.52
C ALA A 111 -8.15 4.09 12.00
N ALA A 112 -8.84 3.14 11.34
CA ALA A 112 -9.17 3.24 9.91
C ALA A 112 -10.19 4.35 9.64
N ALA A 113 -11.19 4.53 10.52
CA ALA A 113 -12.18 5.59 10.45
C ALA A 113 -11.54 6.97 10.62
N ALA A 114 -10.71 7.14 11.64
CA ALA A 114 -9.94 8.37 11.84
C ALA A 114 -9.04 8.70 10.62
N PHE A 115 -8.41 7.67 10.02
CA PHE A 115 -7.64 7.85 8.79
C PHE A 115 -8.53 8.26 7.61
N ALA A 116 -9.76 7.76 7.52
CA ALA A 116 -10.71 8.12 6.48
C ALA A 116 -11.39 9.49 6.72
N GLY A 117 -11.39 9.99 7.95
CA GLY A 117 -12.16 11.16 8.36
C GLY A 117 -13.65 10.83 8.51
N LEU A 118 -13.95 9.62 9.00
CA LEU A 118 -15.30 9.11 9.24
C LEU A 118 -15.48 8.73 10.70
N GLU A 119 -16.72 8.64 11.15
CA GLU A 119 -17.05 8.03 12.43
C GLU A 119 -16.81 6.51 12.36
N PRO A 120 -16.38 5.87 13.46
CA PRO A 120 -16.11 4.42 13.48
C PRO A 120 -17.26 3.56 13.00
N GLU A 121 -18.50 3.91 13.40
CA GLU A 121 -19.72 3.19 13.07
C GLU A 121 -20.11 3.26 11.60
N ALA A 122 -19.53 4.23 10.85
CA ALA A 122 -19.72 4.29 9.40
C ALA A 122 -19.15 3.06 8.69
N PHE A 123 -18.10 2.44 9.26
CA PHE A 123 -17.57 1.18 8.74
C PHE A 123 -18.36 -0.02 9.26
N GLN A 124 -19.33 -0.45 8.45
CA GLN A 124 -20.28 -1.50 8.75
C GLN A 124 -19.85 -2.87 8.23
N HIS A 125 -18.83 -2.92 7.37
CA HIS A 125 -18.31 -4.13 6.77
C HIS A 125 -16.80 -4.25 6.99
N ALA A 126 -16.34 -5.42 7.42
CA ALA A 126 -14.93 -5.79 7.47
C ALA A 126 -14.71 -7.09 6.69
N LEU A 127 -13.75 -7.07 5.76
CA LEU A 127 -13.30 -8.24 5.01
C LEU A 127 -11.86 -8.55 5.39
N VAL A 128 -11.65 -9.70 6.02
CA VAL A 128 -10.31 -10.23 6.27
C VAL A 128 -9.94 -11.15 5.12
N THR A 129 -8.81 -10.90 4.50
CA THR A 129 -8.30 -11.69 3.37
C THR A 129 -6.93 -12.24 3.68
N GLU A 130 -6.77 -13.54 3.47
CA GLU A 130 -5.51 -14.25 3.49
C GLU A 130 -5.00 -14.46 2.06
N TYR A 131 -3.76 -14.09 1.83
CA TYR A 131 -3.04 -14.33 0.58
C TYR A 131 -1.88 -15.27 0.86
N GLY A 132 -2.00 -16.54 0.49
CA GLY A 132 -0.86 -17.44 0.44
C GLY A 132 0.11 -17.04 -0.69
N ALA A 133 1.32 -17.59 -0.70
CA ALA A 133 2.27 -17.37 -1.79
C ALA A 133 1.64 -17.73 -3.15
N GLY A 134 1.82 -16.89 -4.14
CA GLY A 134 1.21 -16.99 -5.47
C GLY A 134 -0.26 -16.55 -5.54
N ALA A 135 -0.88 -16.12 -4.42
CA ALA A 135 -2.21 -15.54 -4.45
C ALA A 135 -2.17 -14.04 -4.78
N GLY A 136 -3.20 -13.56 -5.44
CA GLY A 136 -3.35 -12.17 -5.79
C GLY A 136 -4.82 -11.82 -6.03
N ILE A 137 -5.07 -10.61 -6.49
CA ILE A 137 -6.39 -10.19 -6.94
C ILE A 137 -6.28 -9.42 -8.26
N GLY A 138 -7.08 -9.83 -9.25
CA GLY A 138 -7.14 -9.20 -10.56
C GLY A 138 -7.65 -7.76 -10.52
N TRP A 139 -7.63 -7.09 -11.66
CA TRP A 139 -8.17 -5.73 -11.80
C TRP A 139 -9.67 -5.71 -11.52
N HIS A 140 -10.08 -4.90 -10.56
CA HIS A 140 -11.48 -4.75 -10.17
C HIS A 140 -11.72 -3.38 -9.50
N ARG A 141 -12.99 -3.04 -9.38
CA ARG A 141 -13.51 -2.00 -8.47
C ARG A 141 -14.35 -2.68 -7.41
N ASP A 142 -14.33 -2.17 -6.19
CA ASP A 142 -15.28 -2.63 -5.17
C ASP A 142 -16.72 -2.43 -5.62
N LYS A 143 -17.67 -3.18 -5.07
CA LYS A 143 -19.09 -3.08 -5.42
C LYS A 143 -19.63 -1.67 -5.16
N ALA A 144 -20.54 -1.20 -6.01
CA ALA A 144 -21.10 0.15 -5.96
C ALA A 144 -21.82 0.46 -4.65
N VAL A 145 -22.33 -0.57 -3.97
CA VAL A 145 -22.97 -0.45 -2.66
C VAL A 145 -22.03 0.06 -1.56
N PHE A 146 -20.71 -0.07 -1.75
CA PHE A 146 -19.72 0.44 -0.81
C PHE A 146 -19.26 1.85 -1.20
N GLY A 147 -19.16 2.73 -0.21
CA GLY A 147 -18.58 4.06 -0.33
C GLY A 147 -17.07 4.06 -0.16
N ALA A 148 -16.57 4.65 0.94
CA ALA A 148 -15.14 4.65 1.27
C ALA A 148 -14.63 3.23 1.56
N VAL A 149 -13.38 2.97 1.18
CA VAL A 149 -12.70 1.69 1.40
C VAL A 149 -11.34 1.98 2.03
N VAL A 150 -11.10 1.42 3.22
CA VAL A 150 -9.78 1.44 3.87
C VAL A 150 -9.23 0.02 3.91
N GLY A 151 -8.10 -0.21 3.27
CA GLY A 151 -7.39 -1.50 3.33
C GLY A 151 -6.15 -1.39 4.21
N VAL A 152 -6.05 -2.25 5.22
CA VAL A 152 -4.90 -2.35 6.13
C VAL A 152 -4.09 -3.59 5.76
N SER A 153 -2.77 -3.44 5.58
CA SER A 153 -1.85 -4.52 5.20
C SER A 153 -1.14 -5.08 6.42
N LEU A 154 -1.03 -6.41 6.52
CA LEU A 154 -0.39 -7.08 7.66
C LEU A 154 0.58 -8.16 7.19
N LEU A 155 1.61 -8.42 7.98
CA LEU A 155 2.62 -9.49 7.92
C LEU A 155 3.65 -9.30 6.80
N ALA A 156 3.25 -9.23 5.54
CA ALA A 156 4.17 -9.06 4.41
C ALA A 156 3.69 -7.95 3.46
N PRO A 157 4.60 -7.27 2.75
CA PRO A 157 4.26 -6.23 1.81
C PRO A 157 3.59 -6.80 0.55
N CYS A 158 2.89 -5.93 -0.17
CA CYS A 158 2.45 -6.21 -1.54
C CYS A 158 2.48 -4.94 -2.39
N VAL A 159 2.38 -5.08 -3.69
CA VAL A 159 2.21 -3.95 -4.60
C VAL A 159 0.73 -3.75 -4.88
N LEU A 160 0.16 -2.67 -4.37
CA LEU A 160 -1.17 -2.22 -4.78
C LEU A 160 -1.02 -1.42 -6.08
N ARG A 161 -1.65 -1.88 -7.15
CA ARG A 161 -1.66 -1.23 -8.46
C ARG A 161 -3.02 -0.60 -8.70
N LEU A 162 -3.01 0.59 -9.29
CA LEU A 162 -4.20 1.32 -9.68
C LEU A 162 -4.14 1.63 -11.18
N ARG A 163 -5.29 1.63 -11.86
CA ARG A 163 -5.41 2.05 -13.25
C ARG A 163 -6.77 2.66 -13.55
N ARG A 164 -6.78 3.60 -14.49
CA ARG A 164 -8.00 4.17 -15.07
C ARG A 164 -7.84 4.30 -16.60
N ALA A 165 -8.89 4.07 -17.36
CA ALA A 165 -8.87 4.32 -18.79
C ALA A 165 -8.75 5.83 -19.06
N ALA A 166 -7.84 6.22 -19.96
CA ALA A 166 -7.52 7.61 -20.32
C ALA A 166 -7.71 7.85 -21.83
N GLY A 167 -8.70 7.21 -22.45
CA GLY A 167 -8.98 7.24 -23.87
C GLY A 167 -8.67 5.91 -24.57
N ALA A 168 -8.78 5.88 -25.90
CA ALA A 168 -8.58 4.65 -26.67
C ALA A 168 -7.20 4.03 -26.38
N ASN A 169 -7.20 2.84 -25.80
CA ASN A 169 -6.02 2.03 -25.47
C ASN A 169 -4.97 2.70 -24.56
N LYS A 170 -5.30 3.81 -23.88
CA LYS A 170 -4.42 4.47 -22.91
C LYS A 170 -4.91 4.24 -21.49
N TRP A 171 -3.95 4.04 -20.57
CA TRP A 171 -4.20 3.82 -19.16
C TRP A 171 -3.35 4.75 -18.32
N GLU A 172 -4.00 5.51 -17.45
CA GLU A 172 -3.32 6.08 -16.30
C GLU A 172 -3.02 4.97 -15.31
N ARG A 173 -1.86 5.02 -14.68
CA ARG A 173 -1.42 4.00 -13.75
C ARG A 173 -0.72 4.62 -12.55
N ALA A 174 -0.99 4.07 -11.38
CA ALA A 174 -0.25 4.34 -10.16
C ALA A 174 0.03 3.02 -9.43
N ARG A 175 1.02 3.03 -8.55
CA ARG A 175 1.33 1.89 -7.69
C ARG A 175 1.91 2.37 -6.36
N VAL A 176 1.68 1.61 -5.31
CA VAL A 176 2.28 1.82 -4.00
C VAL A 176 2.68 0.47 -3.39
N ALA A 177 3.81 0.43 -2.70
CA ALA A 177 4.13 -0.68 -1.82
C ALA A 177 3.28 -0.54 -0.56
N ALA A 178 2.32 -1.46 -0.40
CA ALA A 178 1.53 -1.55 0.82
C ALA A 178 2.31 -2.39 1.83
N GLU A 179 3.10 -1.69 2.65
CA GLU A 179 3.94 -2.27 3.68
C GLU A 179 3.09 -2.85 4.82
N PRO A 180 3.60 -3.80 5.61
CA PRO A 180 2.95 -4.22 6.85
C PRO A 180 2.60 -3.01 7.74
N ARG A 181 1.46 -3.06 8.40
CA ARG A 181 0.89 -1.99 9.25
C ARG A 181 0.45 -0.73 8.51
N SER A 182 0.63 -0.67 7.19
CA SER A 182 0.17 0.44 6.38
C SER A 182 -1.32 0.37 6.09
N ALA A 183 -1.89 1.50 5.73
CA ALA A 183 -3.25 1.59 5.20
C ALA A 183 -3.32 2.43 3.93
N TYR A 184 -4.25 2.08 3.06
CA TYR A 184 -4.68 2.92 1.95
C TYR A 184 -6.18 3.22 2.05
N LEU A 185 -6.56 4.38 1.54
CA LEU A 185 -7.94 4.83 1.44
C LEU A 185 -8.30 5.03 -0.03
N LEU A 186 -9.48 4.56 -0.42
CA LEU A 186 -10.12 4.84 -1.69
C LEU A 186 -11.45 5.57 -1.45
N THR A 187 -11.55 6.80 -1.94
CA THR A 187 -12.77 7.63 -1.96
C THR A 187 -12.88 8.35 -3.30
N GLY A 188 -13.99 9.02 -3.57
CA GLY A 188 -14.17 9.85 -4.76
C GLY A 188 -13.74 9.14 -6.06
N PRO A 189 -13.00 9.82 -6.96
CA PRO A 189 -12.52 9.25 -8.21
C PRO A 189 -11.68 7.98 -8.03
N ALA A 190 -10.78 7.91 -7.03
CA ALA A 190 -9.99 6.71 -6.76
C ALA A 190 -10.85 5.47 -6.51
N ARG A 191 -12.03 5.67 -5.89
CA ARG A 191 -12.99 4.61 -5.59
C ARG A 191 -13.92 4.30 -6.76
N ALA A 192 -14.40 5.33 -7.47
CA ALA A 192 -15.46 5.20 -8.47
C ALA A 192 -14.94 4.89 -9.89
N GLU A 193 -13.77 5.44 -10.26
CA GLU A 193 -13.26 5.40 -11.61
C GLU A 193 -12.06 4.47 -11.80
N TRP A 194 -11.26 4.30 -10.74
CA TRP A 194 -10.03 3.52 -10.81
C TRP A 194 -10.27 2.06 -10.43
N GLU A 195 -9.69 1.17 -11.21
CA GLU A 195 -9.54 -0.23 -10.83
C GLU A 195 -8.27 -0.41 -10.01
N HIS A 196 -8.28 -1.38 -9.12
CA HIS A 196 -7.09 -1.76 -8.38
C HIS A 196 -6.84 -3.27 -8.44
N SER A 197 -5.60 -3.67 -8.19
CA SER A 197 -5.17 -5.07 -8.23
C SER A 197 -3.95 -5.28 -7.35
N ILE A 198 -3.75 -6.53 -6.93
CA ILE A 198 -2.53 -6.99 -6.27
C ILE A 198 -2.01 -8.16 -7.09
N PRO A 199 -0.79 -8.08 -7.68
CA PRO A 199 -0.18 -9.23 -8.35
C PRO A 199 0.02 -10.38 -7.38
N PRO A 200 0.33 -11.60 -7.86
CA PRO A 200 0.72 -12.70 -7.00
C PRO A 200 1.78 -12.28 -5.98
N VAL A 201 1.54 -12.59 -4.71
CA VAL A 201 2.46 -12.26 -3.61
C VAL A 201 3.46 -13.38 -3.39
N ASP A 202 4.66 -13.04 -2.91
CA ASP A 202 5.73 -14.01 -2.70
C ASP A 202 5.64 -14.74 -1.36
N ALA A 203 4.98 -14.13 -0.37
CA ALA A 203 4.85 -14.65 0.98
C ALA A 203 3.42 -14.52 1.51
N LEU A 204 3.13 -15.29 2.56
CA LEU A 204 1.87 -15.16 3.29
C LEU A 204 1.68 -13.73 3.79
N ARG A 205 0.54 -13.14 3.46
CA ARG A 205 0.10 -11.84 3.97
C ARG A 205 -1.38 -11.85 4.29
N TYR A 206 -1.78 -10.90 5.14
CA TYR A 206 -3.19 -10.63 5.40
C TYR A 206 -3.53 -9.19 5.03
N SER A 207 -4.79 -8.95 4.72
CA SER A 207 -5.35 -7.60 4.70
C SER A 207 -6.70 -7.58 5.42
N ILE A 208 -6.99 -6.46 6.08
CA ILE A 208 -8.28 -6.19 6.67
C ILE A 208 -8.82 -4.95 5.97
N THR A 209 -9.97 -5.11 5.29
CA THR A 209 -10.57 -4.04 4.51
C THR A 209 -11.89 -3.63 5.14
N PHE A 210 -11.98 -2.36 5.58
CA PHE A 210 -13.20 -1.75 6.10
C PHE A 210 -13.91 -0.99 4.99
N ARG A 211 -15.24 -1.06 4.98
CA ARG A 211 -16.11 -0.37 4.02
C ARG A 211 -17.34 0.19 4.71
N ASN A 212 -17.72 1.41 4.35
CA ASN A 212 -19.04 1.91 4.67
C ASN A 212 -20.02 1.56 3.56
N LEU A 213 -21.29 1.41 3.90
CA LEU A 213 -22.36 1.36 2.90
C LEU A 213 -22.64 2.76 2.39
N ARG A 214 -22.99 2.88 1.12
CA ARG A 214 -23.51 4.13 0.56
C ARG A 214 -24.92 4.36 1.10
N GLU A 215 -25.18 5.55 1.53
CA GLU A 215 -26.55 6.04 1.69
C GLU A 215 -27.06 6.38 0.28
N ASP A 216 -28.22 5.84 -0.09
CA ASP A 216 -28.90 6.10 -1.36
C ASP A 216 -29.44 7.55 -1.41
#